data_fbc2e332a79eee1acf04455ef71a6516
#
_entry.id   fbc2e332a79eee1acf04455ef71a6516
#
_cell.length_a   1.000
_cell.length_b   1.000
_cell.length_c   1.000
_cell.angle_alpha   90.00
_cell.angle_beta   90.00
_cell.angle_gamma   90.00
#
_symmetry.space_group_name_H-M   'P 1'
#
loop_
_entity.id
_entity.type
_entity.pdbx_description
1 polymer ?
#
loop_
_entity_poly.entity_id
_entity_poly.type
_entity_poly.pdbx_seq_one_letter_code
_entity_poly.pdbx_strand_id
1 'polypeptide(L)'
;MAENTLYLDWARDVLDTEAEGLREIAAALNHDFVRAAEALLHCKGRVVITGMGKSGHIGRKMAATMASTGTPAFFVHPAEAAHGDLGMIVDHDVVIAISNSGESDEIAAIIPALKRKNITLICITAHPASTMARHADIHITAAVSKEACPLGLAPTSSTTAVMALGDALAVVLLRARAFTPDDFALSHPAGSLGKRLLLRVADIMHKDEALPAVLLGTPLKEAIVRMSEKGLGMLAVIDAEGRLKGVFTDGDLRRLFQERDSFAGLKVDDIMHASPKTISADRLATEALKAMQSGHVNGLLVVEENGMLIGALNMHDLLMARIV
;
A
#
# COMPACT_ATOMS: atom_id res chain seq x y z
N MET A 1 -10.13 -33.03 28.38
CA MET A 1 -8.77 -32.64 27.90
C MET A 1 -8.34 -33.45 26.68
N ALA A 2 -8.68 -34.77 26.55
CA ALA A 2 -8.31 -35.58 25.37
C ALA A 2 -9.01 -35.14 24.06
N GLU A 3 -10.26 -34.67 24.10
CA GLU A 3 -10.99 -34.22 22.89
C GLU A 3 -10.38 -32.95 22.27
N ASN A 4 -9.84 -32.03 23.09
CA ASN A 4 -9.22 -30.82 22.57
C ASN A 4 -7.89 -31.08 21.80
N THR A 5 -7.22 -32.18 22.10
CA THR A 5 -5.99 -32.58 21.40
C THR A 5 -6.31 -33.10 20.00
N LEU A 6 -7.42 -33.83 19.84
CA LEU A 6 -7.85 -34.41 18.56
C LEU A 6 -8.17 -33.33 17.50
N TYR A 7 -8.79 -32.22 17.88
CA TYR A 7 -9.06 -31.11 16.93
C TYR A 7 -7.78 -30.43 16.46
N LEU A 8 -6.78 -30.31 17.33
CA LEU A 8 -5.47 -29.76 16.97
C LEU A 8 -4.73 -30.71 15.99
N ASP A 9 -4.83 -32.00 16.19
CA ASP A 9 -4.19 -32.99 15.33
C ASP A 9 -4.86 -32.98 13.94
N TRP A 10 -6.18 -32.96 13.87
CA TRP A 10 -6.90 -32.80 12.59
C TRP A 10 -6.54 -31.49 11.87
N ALA A 11 -6.42 -30.39 12.60
CA ALA A 11 -6.01 -29.11 12.02
C ALA A 11 -4.59 -29.17 11.45
N ARG A 12 -3.65 -29.84 12.16
CA ARG A 12 -2.28 -30.06 11.68
C ARG A 12 -2.25 -30.89 10.41
N ASP A 13 -3.01 -32.00 10.38
CA ASP A 13 -3.11 -32.87 9.21
C ASP A 13 -3.60 -32.12 7.96
N VAL A 14 -4.57 -31.20 8.11
CA VAL A 14 -5.03 -30.33 7.02
C VAL A 14 -3.90 -29.42 6.54
N LEU A 15 -3.25 -28.71 7.45
CA LEU A 15 -2.17 -27.78 7.11
C LEU A 15 -0.98 -28.49 6.46
N ASP A 16 -0.60 -29.66 6.97
CA ASP A 16 0.48 -30.47 6.41
C ASP A 16 0.14 -30.99 5.01
N THR A 17 -1.11 -31.39 4.80
CA THR A 17 -1.59 -31.83 3.47
C THR A 17 -1.56 -30.67 2.45
N GLU A 18 -2.00 -29.49 2.83
CA GLU A 18 -1.95 -28.30 1.97
C GLU A 18 -0.49 -27.88 1.70
N ALA A 19 0.38 -27.94 2.72
CA ALA A 19 1.81 -27.64 2.55
C ALA A 19 2.49 -28.60 1.58
N GLU A 20 2.11 -29.89 1.58
CA GLU A 20 2.60 -30.86 0.60
C GLU A 20 2.13 -30.52 -0.81
N GLY A 21 0.86 -30.19 -1.00
CA GLY A 21 0.34 -29.72 -2.29
C GLY A 21 1.11 -28.50 -2.83
N LEU A 22 1.53 -27.57 -1.97
CA LEU A 22 2.38 -26.45 -2.39
C LEU A 22 3.77 -26.91 -2.85
N ARG A 23 4.38 -27.90 -2.20
CA ARG A 23 5.68 -28.48 -2.63
C ARG A 23 5.55 -29.18 -3.99
N GLU A 24 4.44 -29.92 -4.21
CA GLU A 24 4.13 -30.56 -5.49
C GLU A 24 4.06 -29.53 -6.62
N ILE A 25 3.32 -28.42 -6.43
CA ILE A 25 3.23 -27.34 -7.42
C ILE A 25 4.60 -26.69 -7.66
N ALA A 26 5.36 -26.41 -6.60
CA ALA A 26 6.70 -25.83 -6.76
C ALA A 26 7.65 -26.71 -7.56
N ALA A 27 7.59 -28.03 -7.34
CA ALA A 27 8.40 -29.01 -8.08
C ALA A 27 7.92 -29.18 -9.54
N ALA A 28 6.64 -28.95 -9.82
CA ALA A 28 6.04 -29.06 -11.16
C ALA A 28 6.21 -27.80 -12.03
N LEU A 29 6.74 -26.69 -11.48
CA LEU A 29 6.98 -25.47 -12.26
C LEU A 29 7.93 -25.78 -13.44
N ASN A 30 7.54 -25.33 -14.61
CA ASN A 30 8.25 -25.59 -15.86
C ASN A 30 8.31 -24.34 -16.74
N HIS A 31 8.73 -24.52 -18.00
CA HIS A 31 8.85 -23.41 -18.97
C HIS A 31 7.51 -22.72 -19.29
N ASP A 32 6.37 -23.40 -19.12
CA ASP A 32 5.06 -22.76 -19.34
C ASP A 32 4.75 -21.69 -18.29
N PHE A 33 5.24 -21.83 -17.06
CA PHE A 33 5.18 -20.76 -16.08
C PHE A 33 6.00 -19.52 -16.52
N VAL A 34 7.17 -19.75 -17.11
CA VAL A 34 8.00 -18.66 -17.66
C VAL A 34 7.28 -17.95 -18.80
N ARG A 35 6.72 -18.72 -19.76
CA ARG A 35 5.93 -18.19 -20.88
C ARG A 35 4.74 -17.35 -20.39
N ALA A 36 4.04 -17.83 -19.37
CA ALA A 36 2.94 -17.09 -18.77
C ALA A 36 3.40 -15.78 -18.13
N ALA A 37 4.48 -15.81 -17.36
CA ALA A 37 5.05 -14.60 -16.77
C ALA A 37 5.49 -13.58 -17.84
N GLU A 38 6.12 -14.04 -18.93
CA GLU A 38 6.51 -13.19 -20.07
C GLU A 38 5.29 -12.59 -20.79
N ALA A 39 4.24 -13.39 -21.05
CA ALA A 39 3.00 -12.90 -21.66
C ALA A 39 2.33 -11.82 -20.80
N LEU A 40 2.31 -12.01 -19.48
CA LEU A 40 1.77 -11.05 -18.53
C LEU A 40 2.65 -9.79 -18.40
N LEU A 41 3.96 -9.93 -18.46
CA LEU A 41 4.91 -8.82 -18.38
C LEU A 41 4.79 -7.90 -19.60
N HIS A 42 4.59 -8.49 -20.78
CA HIS A 42 4.48 -7.77 -22.05
C HIS A 42 3.03 -7.40 -22.41
N CYS A 43 2.06 -7.71 -21.56
CA CYS A 43 0.66 -7.33 -21.77
C CYS A 43 0.53 -5.81 -21.92
N LYS A 44 -0.04 -5.36 -23.05
CA LYS A 44 -0.28 -3.94 -23.35
C LYS A 44 -1.61 -3.43 -22.82
N GLY A 45 -2.55 -4.36 -22.56
CA GLY A 45 -3.85 -4.11 -21.96
C GLY A 45 -3.85 -4.43 -20.46
N ARG A 46 -4.87 -5.16 -20.04
CA ARG A 46 -5.08 -5.60 -18.65
C ARG A 46 -5.06 -7.11 -18.57
N VAL A 47 -4.75 -7.63 -17.40
CA VAL A 47 -4.89 -9.04 -17.10
C VAL A 47 -6.31 -9.29 -16.62
N VAL A 48 -7.06 -10.11 -17.36
CA VAL A 48 -8.44 -10.47 -17.01
C VAL A 48 -8.43 -11.89 -16.42
N ILE A 49 -8.91 -12.04 -15.19
CA ILE A 49 -8.97 -13.35 -14.54
C ILE A 49 -10.42 -13.81 -14.50
N THR A 50 -10.64 -15.08 -14.81
CA THR A 50 -11.98 -15.68 -14.84
C THR A 50 -11.97 -17.09 -14.21
N GLY A 51 -13.10 -17.46 -13.60
CA GLY A 51 -13.25 -18.76 -12.93
C GLY A 51 -14.62 -18.89 -12.25
N MET A 52 -15.10 -20.12 -12.08
CA MET A 52 -16.36 -20.41 -11.42
C MET A 52 -16.19 -20.79 -9.94
N GLY A 53 -17.18 -20.48 -9.11
CA GLY A 53 -17.25 -20.90 -7.71
C GLY A 53 -15.99 -20.56 -6.92
N LYS A 54 -15.35 -21.56 -6.28
CA LYS A 54 -14.12 -21.37 -5.51
C LYS A 54 -12.96 -20.87 -6.37
N SER A 55 -12.82 -21.37 -7.60
CA SER A 55 -11.82 -20.85 -8.56
C SER A 55 -12.06 -19.36 -8.87
N GLY A 56 -13.32 -18.91 -8.93
CA GLY A 56 -13.66 -17.50 -9.10
C GLY A 56 -13.26 -16.65 -7.89
N HIS A 57 -13.44 -17.14 -6.66
CA HIS A 57 -12.98 -16.44 -5.46
C HIS A 57 -11.46 -16.29 -5.43
N ILE A 58 -10.72 -17.34 -5.78
CA ILE A 58 -9.26 -17.31 -5.93
C ILE A 58 -8.86 -16.34 -7.06
N GLY A 59 -9.56 -16.37 -8.19
CA GLY A 59 -9.34 -15.45 -9.31
C GLY A 59 -9.51 -13.98 -8.93
N ARG A 60 -10.53 -13.65 -8.13
CA ARG A 60 -10.71 -12.29 -7.59
C ARG A 60 -9.54 -11.87 -6.70
N LYS A 61 -9.06 -12.76 -5.83
CA LYS A 61 -7.86 -12.52 -4.99
C LYS A 61 -6.63 -12.32 -5.86
N MET A 62 -6.42 -13.15 -6.86
CA MET A 62 -5.30 -13.03 -7.79
C MET A 62 -5.32 -11.69 -8.54
N ALA A 63 -6.49 -11.27 -9.06
CA ALA A 63 -6.67 -9.98 -9.71
C ALA A 63 -6.31 -8.81 -8.79
N ALA A 64 -6.81 -8.84 -7.54
CA ALA A 64 -6.52 -7.82 -6.54
C ALA A 64 -5.03 -7.75 -6.20
N THR A 65 -4.36 -8.92 -6.03
CA THR A 65 -2.92 -8.97 -5.75
C THR A 65 -2.12 -8.41 -6.93
N MET A 66 -2.43 -8.80 -8.17
CA MET A 66 -1.75 -8.28 -9.37
C MET A 66 -1.93 -6.76 -9.50
N ALA A 67 -3.15 -6.26 -9.33
CA ALA A 67 -3.45 -4.82 -9.40
C ALA A 67 -2.67 -4.04 -8.34
N SER A 68 -2.58 -4.55 -7.11
CA SER A 68 -1.87 -3.91 -6.01
C SER A 68 -0.34 -3.98 -6.13
N THR A 69 0.17 -4.87 -6.98
CA THR A 69 1.61 -5.07 -7.22
C THR A 69 2.07 -4.60 -8.61
N GLY A 70 1.31 -3.68 -9.23
CA GLY A 70 1.71 -2.98 -10.45
C GLY A 70 1.36 -3.68 -11.76
N THR A 71 0.50 -4.71 -11.74
CA THR A 71 -0.06 -5.33 -12.95
C THR A 71 -1.55 -5.00 -13.03
N PRO A 72 -2.00 -4.13 -13.95
CA PRO A 72 -3.41 -3.82 -14.10
C PRO A 72 -4.24 -5.09 -14.35
N ALA A 73 -5.12 -5.45 -13.43
CA ALA A 73 -5.88 -6.69 -13.49
C ALA A 73 -7.28 -6.53 -12.89
N PHE A 74 -8.24 -7.30 -13.40
CA PHE A 74 -9.59 -7.38 -12.85
C PHE A 74 -10.20 -8.77 -13.10
N PHE A 75 -11.27 -9.06 -12.39
CA PHE A 75 -11.99 -10.33 -12.50
C PHE A 75 -13.27 -10.16 -13.31
N VAL A 76 -13.55 -11.11 -14.22
CA VAL A 76 -14.82 -11.22 -14.94
C VAL A 76 -15.42 -12.60 -14.64
N HIS A 77 -16.68 -12.64 -14.24
CA HIS A 77 -17.38 -13.90 -14.01
C HIS A 77 -17.73 -14.55 -15.35
N PRO A 78 -17.40 -15.83 -15.61
CA PRO A 78 -17.56 -16.40 -16.94
C PRO A 78 -19.02 -16.50 -17.41
N ALA A 79 -19.97 -16.70 -16.50
CA ALA A 79 -21.39 -16.68 -16.86
C ALA A 79 -21.84 -15.28 -17.28
N GLU A 80 -21.41 -14.23 -16.60
CA GLU A 80 -21.71 -12.82 -16.97
C GLU A 80 -21.01 -12.47 -18.29
N ALA A 81 -19.79 -12.93 -18.49
CA ALA A 81 -19.07 -12.78 -19.76
C ALA A 81 -19.86 -13.37 -20.94
N ALA A 82 -20.46 -14.56 -20.77
CA ALA A 82 -21.28 -15.19 -21.79
C ALA A 82 -22.56 -14.41 -22.12
N HIS A 83 -23.01 -13.51 -21.23
CA HIS A 83 -24.22 -12.70 -21.38
C HIS A 83 -23.96 -11.19 -21.62
N GLY A 84 -22.73 -10.79 -21.96
CA GLY A 84 -22.44 -9.42 -22.38
C GLY A 84 -21.13 -8.86 -21.86
N ASP A 85 -20.67 -9.24 -20.65
CA ASP A 85 -19.47 -8.69 -20.03
C ASP A 85 -18.16 -9.08 -20.77
N LEU A 86 -18.26 -9.99 -21.76
CA LEU A 86 -17.15 -10.25 -22.70
C LEU A 86 -16.71 -8.98 -23.44
N GLY A 87 -17.59 -7.97 -23.53
CA GLY A 87 -17.26 -6.64 -24.05
C GLY A 87 -16.23 -5.89 -23.21
N MET A 88 -16.03 -6.24 -21.93
CA MET A 88 -15.00 -5.65 -21.07
C MET A 88 -13.58 -6.09 -21.45
N ILE A 89 -13.45 -7.21 -22.19
CA ILE A 89 -12.18 -7.79 -22.62
C ILE A 89 -11.87 -7.26 -24.02
N VAL A 90 -10.78 -6.55 -24.16
CA VAL A 90 -10.39 -5.88 -25.41
C VAL A 90 -9.08 -6.43 -25.96
N ASP A 91 -8.76 -6.06 -27.20
CA ASP A 91 -7.49 -6.41 -27.82
C ASP A 91 -6.31 -5.99 -26.93
N HIS A 92 -5.26 -6.77 -26.94
CA HIS A 92 -4.08 -6.59 -26.08
C HIS A 92 -4.23 -6.97 -24.60
N ASP A 93 -5.42 -7.39 -24.15
CA ASP A 93 -5.57 -8.03 -22.84
C ASP A 93 -4.99 -9.46 -22.85
N VAL A 94 -4.67 -9.96 -21.67
CA VAL A 94 -4.32 -11.37 -21.44
C VAL A 94 -5.36 -11.96 -20.48
N VAL A 95 -5.91 -13.11 -20.84
CA VAL A 95 -6.91 -13.79 -20.00
C VAL A 95 -6.27 -14.96 -19.23
N ILE A 96 -6.49 -15.02 -17.91
CA ILE A 96 -6.18 -16.19 -17.07
C ILE A 96 -7.49 -16.87 -16.69
N ALA A 97 -7.72 -18.07 -17.19
CA ALA A 97 -8.88 -18.89 -16.86
C ALA A 97 -8.51 -19.99 -15.85
N ILE A 98 -9.26 -20.07 -14.75
CA ILE A 98 -8.98 -20.98 -13.64
C ILE A 98 -10.10 -22.01 -13.50
N SER A 99 -9.77 -23.29 -13.58
CA SER A 99 -10.69 -24.40 -13.34
C SER A 99 -9.90 -25.65 -12.93
N ASN A 100 -10.19 -26.23 -11.78
CA ASN A 100 -9.48 -27.43 -11.35
C ASN A 100 -9.66 -28.59 -12.34
N SER A 101 -10.89 -28.88 -12.77
CA SER A 101 -11.17 -29.93 -13.78
C SER A 101 -10.73 -29.53 -15.20
N GLY A 102 -10.73 -28.23 -15.50
CA GLY A 102 -10.54 -27.73 -16.86
C GLY A 102 -11.71 -28.00 -17.81
N GLU A 103 -12.88 -28.38 -17.28
CA GLU A 103 -14.10 -28.77 -18.01
C GLU A 103 -15.31 -27.89 -17.61
N SER A 104 -15.09 -26.59 -17.30
CA SER A 104 -16.20 -25.66 -17.01
C SER A 104 -16.91 -25.27 -18.30
N ASP A 105 -18.21 -25.55 -18.40
CA ASP A 105 -19.04 -25.21 -19.56
C ASP A 105 -19.11 -23.70 -19.78
N GLU A 106 -19.18 -22.90 -18.71
CA GLU A 106 -19.25 -21.43 -18.76
C GLU A 106 -17.97 -20.84 -19.32
N ILE A 107 -16.80 -21.39 -18.94
CA ILE A 107 -15.52 -20.94 -19.49
C ILE A 107 -15.38 -21.41 -20.93
N ALA A 108 -15.73 -22.66 -21.21
CA ALA A 108 -15.68 -23.23 -22.56
C ALA A 108 -16.52 -22.43 -23.56
N ALA A 109 -17.68 -21.92 -23.14
CA ALA A 109 -18.57 -21.09 -23.96
C ALA A 109 -17.94 -19.77 -24.44
N ILE A 110 -17.05 -19.17 -23.64
CA ILE A 110 -16.42 -17.88 -23.98
C ILE A 110 -15.10 -18.04 -24.75
N ILE A 111 -14.43 -19.18 -24.71
CA ILE A 111 -13.14 -19.44 -25.39
C ILE A 111 -13.18 -19.10 -26.88
N PRO A 112 -14.19 -19.50 -27.69
CA PRO A 112 -14.20 -19.16 -29.10
C PRO A 112 -14.22 -17.68 -29.39
N ALA A 113 -14.89 -16.90 -28.53
CA ALA A 113 -14.95 -15.45 -28.68
C ALA A 113 -13.61 -14.78 -28.29
N LEU A 114 -12.93 -15.27 -27.24
CA LEU A 114 -11.58 -14.84 -26.87
C LEU A 114 -10.57 -15.10 -28.01
N LYS A 115 -10.64 -16.28 -28.63
CA LYS A 115 -9.77 -16.63 -29.77
C LYS A 115 -10.01 -15.74 -30.99
N ARG A 116 -11.26 -15.38 -31.29
CA ARG A 116 -11.56 -14.41 -32.38
C ARG A 116 -10.99 -13.03 -32.15
N LYS A 117 -10.84 -12.62 -30.90
CA LYS A 117 -10.21 -11.34 -30.51
C LYS A 117 -8.68 -11.42 -30.47
N ASN A 118 -8.09 -12.58 -30.81
CA ASN A 118 -6.65 -12.83 -30.76
C ASN A 118 -6.02 -12.55 -29.40
N ILE A 119 -6.76 -12.86 -28.33
CA ILE A 119 -6.35 -12.67 -26.94
C ILE A 119 -5.53 -13.87 -26.49
N THR A 120 -4.40 -13.62 -25.84
CA THR A 120 -3.61 -14.68 -25.21
C THR A 120 -4.37 -15.28 -24.04
N LEU A 121 -4.66 -16.58 -24.12
CA LEU A 121 -5.38 -17.35 -23.10
C LEU A 121 -4.40 -18.23 -22.32
N ILE A 122 -4.25 -17.94 -21.03
CA ILE A 122 -3.53 -18.76 -20.05
C ILE A 122 -4.57 -19.57 -19.29
N CYS A 123 -4.44 -20.90 -19.24
CA CYS A 123 -5.31 -21.72 -18.40
C CYS A 123 -4.53 -22.35 -17.25
N ILE A 124 -5.11 -22.30 -16.06
CA ILE A 124 -4.60 -22.96 -14.86
C ILE A 124 -5.57 -24.07 -14.49
N THR A 125 -5.15 -25.34 -14.66
CA THR A 125 -5.96 -26.52 -14.38
C THR A 125 -5.13 -27.65 -13.78
N ALA A 126 -5.77 -28.63 -13.12
CA ALA A 126 -5.08 -29.84 -12.67
C ALA A 126 -4.84 -30.87 -13.81
N HIS A 127 -5.57 -30.74 -14.94
CA HIS A 127 -5.60 -31.76 -15.99
C HIS A 127 -5.09 -31.18 -17.33
N PRO A 128 -3.87 -31.53 -17.76
CA PRO A 128 -3.30 -31.04 -19.03
C PRO A 128 -4.04 -31.52 -20.28
N ALA A 129 -4.81 -32.61 -20.18
CA ALA A 129 -5.65 -33.12 -21.27
C ALA A 129 -7.08 -32.54 -21.28
N SER A 130 -7.40 -31.60 -20.40
CA SER A 130 -8.74 -31.01 -20.32
C SER A 130 -9.06 -30.11 -21.54
N THR A 131 -10.34 -29.84 -21.75
CA THR A 131 -10.83 -28.99 -22.82
C THR A 131 -10.20 -27.59 -22.74
N MET A 132 -10.14 -26.97 -21.55
CA MET A 132 -9.51 -25.66 -21.38
C MET A 132 -8.01 -25.69 -21.67
N ALA A 133 -7.27 -26.71 -21.20
CA ALA A 133 -5.84 -26.85 -21.46
C ALA A 133 -5.53 -26.97 -22.95
N ARG A 134 -6.32 -27.74 -23.71
CA ARG A 134 -6.16 -27.91 -25.17
C ARG A 134 -6.40 -26.62 -25.97
N HIS A 135 -7.25 -25.75 -25.48
CA HIS A 135 -7.56 -24.48 -26.14
C HIS A 135 -6.68 -23.30 -25.65
N ALA A 136 -5.92 -23.47 -24.57
CA ALA A 136 -5.01 -22.47 -24.07
C ALA A 136 -3.83 -22.21 -25.00
N ASP A 137 -3.34 -20.99 -25.04
CA ASP A 137 -2.03 -20.66 -25.64
C ASP A 137 -0.90 -21.06 -24.71
N ILE A 138 -1.17 -21.01 -23.39
CA ILE A 138 -0.26 -21.42 -22.32
C ILE A 138 -1.07 -22.16 -21.26
N HIS A 139 -0.63 -23.35 -20.86
CA HIS A 139 -1.26 -24.13 -19.80
C HIS A 139 -0.31 -24.28 -18.62
N ILE A 140 -0.75 -23.88 -17.44
CA ILE A 140 -0.03 -24.12 -16.17
C ILE A 140 -0.76 -25.24 -15.42
N THR A 141 -0.04 -26.31 -15.15
CA THR A 141 -0.59 -27.42 -14.36
C THR A 141 -0.58 -27.09 -12.88
N ALA A 142 -1.74 -27.14 -12.23
CA ALA A 142 -1.94 -26.91 -10.80
C ALA A 142 -2.55 -28.16 -10.14
N ALA A 143 -1.96 -29.33 -10.41
CA ALA A 143 -2.38 -30.61 -9.85
C ALA A 143 -1.81 -30.83 -8.45
N VAL A 144 -2.64 -31.24 -7.50
CA VAL A 144 -2.26 -31.71 -6.17
C VAL A 144 -2.65 -33.17 -6.01
N SER A 145 -1.87 -33.93 -5.24
CA SER A 145 -2.09 -35.37 -5.08
C SER A 145 -3.38 -35.70 -4.34
N LYS A 146 -3.78 -34.86 -3.36
CA LYS A 146 -5.01 -35.02 -2.59
C LYS A 146 -5.54 -33.71 -2.03
N GLU A 147 -6.86 -33.67 -1.80
CA GLU A 147 -7.48 -32.62 -1.00
C GLU A 147 -7.31 -32.92 0.50
N ALA A 148 -7.21 -31.88 1.33
CA ALA A 148 -7.17 -32.04 2.79
C ALA A 148 -8.54 -32.41 3.38
N CYS A 149 -9.61 -32.25 2.60
CA CYS A 149 -10.94 -32.69 2.96
C CYS A 149 -10.99 -34.23 3.06
N PRO A 150 -11.38 -34.82 4.22
CA PRO A 150 -11.41 -36.28 4.39
C PRO A 150 -12.32 -36.99 3.40
N LEU A 151 -13.34 -36.31 2.86
CA LEU A 151 -14.27 -36.85 1.86
C LEU A 151 -13.74 -36.69 0.43
N GLY A 152 -12.64 -35.94 0.23
CA GLY A 152 -12.11 -35.62 -1.10
C GLY A 152 -13.03 -34.77 -1.97
N LEU A 153 -14.07 -34.14 -1.39
CA LEU A 153 -15.10 -33.39 -2.13
C LEU A 153 -14.90 -31.86 -2.07
N ALA A 154 -14.47 -31.38 -0.93
CA ALA A 154 -14.26 -29.93 -0.78
C ALA A 154 -12.87 -29.53 -1.28
N PRO A 155 -12.78 -28.61 -2.27
CA PRO A 155 -11.51 -28.06 -2.69
C PRO A 155 -10.84 -27.30 -1.52
N THR A 156 -9.64 -27.73 -1.16
CA THR A 156 -8.79 -27.23 -0.08
C THR A 156 -7.35 -27.06 -0.61
N SER A 157 -6.58 -28.16 -0.68
CA SER A 157 -5.21 -28.14 -1.20
C SER A 157 -5.13 -27.58 -2.62
N SER A 158 -6.06 -27.94 -3.50
CA SER A 158 -6.12 -27.43 -4.87
C SER A 158 -6.35 -25.91 -4.92
N THR A 159 -7.23 -25.37 -4.07
CA THR A 159 -7.48 -23.92 -4.02
C THR A 159 -6.31 -23.16 -3.41
N THR A 160 -5.69 -23.69 -2.38
CA THR A 160 -4.47 -23.13 -1.76
C THR A 160 -3.32 -23.12 -2.75
N ALA A 161 -3.11 -24.19 -3.51
CA ALA A 161 -2.10 -24.30 -4.55
C ALA A 161 -2.28 -23.27 -5.67
N VAL A 162 -3.49 -23.11 -6.21
CA VAL A 162 -3.79 -22.13 -7.26
C VAL A 162 -3.63 -20.70 -6.74
N MET A 163 -4.02 -20.44 -5.49
CA MET A 163 -3.81 -19.13 -4.87
C MET A 163 -2.32 -18.79 -4.76
N ALA A 164 -1.50 -19.70 -4.25
CA ALA A 164 -0.06 -19.53 -4.12
C ALA A 164 0.63 -19.37 -5.49
N LEU A 165 0.18 -20.10 -6.52
CA LEU A 165 0.66 -19.96 -7.89
C LEU A 165 0.37 -18.56 -8.45
N GLY A 166 -0.83 -18.02 -8.16
CA GLY A 166 -1.19 -16.65 -8.51
C GLY A 166 -0.32 -15.60 -7.83
N ASP A 167 0.00 -15.83 -6.56
CA ASP A 167 0.92 -14.96 -5.82
C ASP A 167 2.36 -15.05 -6.37
N ALA A 168 2.79 -16.25 -6.77
CA ALA A 168 4.08 -16.45 -7.42
C ALA A 168 4.17 -15.66 -8.74
N LEU A 169 3.13 -15.71 -9.60
CA LEU A 169 3.07 -14.89 -10.81
C LEU A 169 3.14 -13.39 -10.48
N ALA A 170 2.30 -12.92 -9.55
CA ALA A 170 2.28 -11.51 -9.18
C ALA A 170 3.63 -11.00 -8.65
N VAL A 171 4.31 -11.79 -7.80
CA VAL A 171 5.62 -11.43 -7.23
C VAL A 171 6.74 -11.50 -8.28
N VAL A 172 6.69 -12.46 -9.20
CA VAL A 172 7.64 -12.52 -10.33
C VAL A 172 7.50 -11.27 -11.20
N LEU A 173 6.28 -10.85 -11.54
CA LEU A 173 6.02 -9.63 -12.30
C LEU A 173 6.46 -8.37 -11.56
N LEU A 174 6.19 -8.28 -10.26
CA LEU A 174 6.65 -7.20 -9.40
C LEU A 174 8.18 -7.05 -9.45
N ARG A 175 8.91 -8.17 -9.33
CA ARG A 175 10.39 -8.19 -9.42
C ARG A 175 10.88 -7.81 -10.81
N ALA A 176 10.27 -8.36 -11.85
CA ALA A 176 10.66 -8.08 -13.25
C ALA A 176 10.45 -6.61 -13.64
N ARG A 177 9.48 -5.93 -13.01
CA ARG A 177 9.21 -4.49 -13.20
C ARG A 177 10.01 -3.59 -12.28
N ALA A 178 10.83 -4.12 -11.38
CA ALA A 178 11.51 -3.36 -10.33
C ALA A 178 10.54 -2.47 -9.51
N PHE A 179 9.32 -2.99 -9.23
CA PHE A 179 8.27 -2.28 -8.51
C PHE A 179 8.73 -1.89 -7.10
N THR A 180 8.56 -0.62 -6.76
CA THR A 180 9.10 -0.01 -5.53
C THR A 180 8.05 0.12 -4.43
N PRO A 181 8.47 0.38 -3.17
CA PRO A 181 7.54 0.76 -2.10
C PRO A 181 6.73 2.03 -2.43
N ASP A 182 7.29 2.96 -3.20
CA ASP A 182 6.59 4.19 -3.62
C ASP A 182 5.45 3.87 -4.60
N ASP A 183 5.69 2.95 -5.55
CA ASP A 183 4.64 2.45 -6.46
C ASP A 183 3.52 1.73 -5.68
N PHE A 184 3.89 0.96 -4.64
CA PHE A 184 2.91 0.30 -3.77
C PHE A 184 2.05 1.31 -3.00
N ALA A 185 2.66 2.39 -2.53
CA ALA A 185 1.95 3.47 -1.82
C ALA A 185 0.89 4.14 -2.70
N LEU A 186 1.20 4.37 -3.98
CA LEU A 186 0.25 4.92 -4.96
C LEU A 186 -0.98 4.01 -5.12
N SER A 187 -0.80 2.70 -5.03
CA SER A 187 -1.90 1.72 -5.08
C SER A 187 -2.70 1.62 -3.78
N HIS A 188 -2.13 2.08 -2.64
CA HIS A 188 -2.71 1.96 -1.31
C HIS A 188 -2.67 3.29 -0.52
N PRO A 189 -3.24 4.40 -1.05
CA PRO A 189 -3.04 5.75 -0.47
C PRO A 189 -3.60 5.88 0.95
N ALA A 190 -4.65 5.14 1.31
CA ALA A 190 -5.27 5.18 2.65
C ALA A 190 -4.59 4.27 3.68
N GLY A 191 -3.71 3.36 3.25
CA GLY A 191 -2.97 2.45 4.14
C GLY A 191 -1.90 3.17 4.95
N SER A 192 -1.45 2.55 6.07
CA SER A 192 -0.36 3.09 6.89
C SER A 192 0.93 3.33 6.09
N LEU A 193 1.25 2.42 5.18
CA LEU A 193 2.41 2.56 4.30
C LEU A 193 2.22 3.70 3.29
N GLY A 194 1.03 3.82 2.68
CA GLY A 194 0.71 4.91 1.75
C GLY A 194 0.85 6.28 2.40
N LYS A 195 0.30 6.46 3.59
CA LYS A 195 0.45 7.70 4.37
C LYS A 195 1.92 8.04 4.65
N ARG A 196 2.73 7.06 5.07
CA ARG A 196 4.14 7.25 5.36
C ARG A 196 4.97 7.68 4.14
N LEU A 197 4.61 7.21 2.96
CA LEU A 197 5.37 7.43 1.72
C LEU A 197 4.84 8.60 0.88
N LEU A 198 3.59 9.01 1.09
CA LEU A 198 2.95 10.05 0.26
C LEU A 198 2.65 11.35 1.00
N LEU A 199 2.44 11.30 2.33
CA LEU A 199 2.01 12.47 3.09
C LEU A 199 3.14 13.48 3.21
N ARG A 200 2.88 14.70 2.77
CA ARG A 200 3.82 15.82 2.82
C ARG A 200 3.59 16.71 4.05
N VAL A 201 4.59 17.49 4.39
CA VAL A 201 4.49 18.51 5.45
C VAL A 201 3.35 19.48 5.16
N ALA A 202 3.16 19.89 3.90
CA ALA A 202 2.07 20.77 3.46
C ALA A 202 0.66 20.27 3.80
N ASP A 203 0.48 18.93 3.90
CA ASP A 203 -0.82 18.30 4.13
C ASP A 203 -1.23 18.33 5.62
N ILE A 204 -0.25 18.49 6.53
CA ILE A 204 -0.46 18.38 7.98
C ILE A 204 -0.03 19.61 8.77
N MET A 205 0.68 20.55 8.15
CA MET A 205 1.14 21.76 8.83
C MET A 205 -0.01 22.69 9.18
N HIS A 206 0.12 23.39 10.29
CA HIS A 206 -0.71 24.55 10.65
C HIS A 206 -0.29 25.74 9.82
N LYS A 207 -1.24 26.47 9.24
CA LYS A 207 -1.05 27.62 8.36
C LYS A 207 -2.08 28.71 8.62
N ASP A 208 -1.92 29.84 7.99
CA ASP A 208 -2.81 30.99 8.07
C ASP A 208 -3.11 31.39 9.53
N GLU A 209 -4.36 31.46 9.91
CA GLU A 209 -4.76 31.84 11.27
C GLU A 209 -4.28 30.85 12.35
N ALA A 210 -4.04 29.58 12.01
CA ALA A 210 -3.53 28.58 12.94
C ALA A 210 -2.01 28.68 13.17
N LEU A 211 -1.31 29.49 12.38
CA LEU A 211 0.14 29.66 12.47
C LEU A 211 0.53 30.40 13.76
N PRO A 212 1.42 29.82 14.60
CA PRO A 212 1.90 30.45 15.81
C PRO A 212 3.03 31.46 15.47
N ALA A 213 2.69 32.68 15.11
CA ALA A 213 3.65 33.70 14.72
C ALA A 213 3.37 35.07 15.38
N VAL A 214 4.45 35.81 15.66
CA VAL A 214 4.44 37.21 16.09
C VAL A 214 5.54 37.98 15.39
N LEU A 215 5.40 39.32 15.34
CA LEU A 215 6.42 40.20 14.78
C LEU A 215 7.58 40.39 15.76
N LEU A 216 8.76 40.72 15.20
CA LEU A 216 9.87 41.28 15.98
C LEU A 216 9.38 42.48 16.81
N GLY A 217 9.89 42.62 18.01
CA GLY A 217 9.51 43.70 18.92
C GLY A 217 8.23 43.42 19.74
N THR A 218 7.54 42.30 19.52
CA THR A 218 6.35 41.95 20.30
C THR A 218 6.69 41.79 21.79
N PRO A 219 5.91 42.42 22.72
CA PRO A 219 6.08 42.22 24.15
C PRO A 219 5.99 40.74 24.54
N LEU A 220 6.90 40.30 25.39
CA LEU A 220 6.96 38.84 25.78
C LEU A 220 5.64 38.31 26.29
N LYS A 221 4.90 39.11 27.08
CA LYS A 221 3.60 38.73 27.62
C LYS A 221 2.60 38.37 26.51
N GLU A 222 2.55 39.14 25.42
CA GLU A 222 1.69 38.90 24.28
C GLU A 222 2.15 37.66 23.51
N ALA A 223 3.46 37.50 23.35
CA ALA A 223 4.05 36.30 22.71
C ALA A 223 3.66 35.02 23.45
N ILE A 224 3.70 35.01 24.81
CA ILE A 224 3.31 33.89 25.63
C ILE A 224 1.81 33.58 25.45
N VAL A 225 0.95 34.61 25.46
CA VAL A 225 -0.49 34.40 25.24
C VAL A 225 -0.73 33.78 23.85
N ARG A 226 -0.09 34.32 22.81
CA ARG A 226 -0.23 33.83 21.45
C ARG A 226 0.25 32.39 21.31
N MET A 227 1.37 32.00 21.93
CA MET A 227 1.89 30.62 21.94
C MET A 227 0.89 29.66 22.61
N SER A 228 0.30 30.06 23.74
CA SER A 228 -0.69 29.27 24.47
C SER A 228 -1.99 29.09 23.67
N GLU A 229 -2.49 30.15 22.99
CA GLU A 229 -3.69 30.09 22.14
C GLU A 229 -3.53 29.11 20.97
N LYS A 230 -2.33 29.04 20.38
CA LYS A 230 -2.06 28.18 19.23
C LYS A 230 -1.73 26.73 19.61
N GLY A 231 -1.31 26.46 20.83
CA GLY A 231 -1.16 25.13 21.41
C GLY A 231 -0.07 24.25 20.79
N LEU A 232 0.83 24.81 19.97
CA LEU A 232 1.91 24.06 19.30
C LEU A 232 3.19 23.93 20.14
N GLY A 233 3.24 24.58 21.32
CA GLY A 233 4.42 24.60 22.22
C GLY A 233 5.61 25.38 21.64
N MET A 234 5.40 26.13 20.57
CA MET A 234 6.38 26.99 19.92
C MET A 234 5.70 28.20 19.26
N LEU A 235 6.47 29.26 19.09
CA LEU A 235 6.05 30.51 18.47
C LEU A 235 7.16 31.01 17.52
N ALA A 236 6.82 31.21 16.27
CA ALA A 236 7.73 31.82 15.29
C ALA A 236 7.80 33.32 15.50
N VAL A 237 8.99 33.88 15.34
CA VAL A 237 9.22 35.32 15.33
C VAL A 237 9.62 35.73 13.91
N ILE A 238 8.86 36.66 13.31
CA ILE A 238 9.01 37.07 11.91
C ILE A 238 9.27 38.59 11.80
N ASP A 239 9.89 39.02 10.69
CA ASP A 239 9.99 40.43 10.33
C ASP A 239 8.67 40.94 9.68
N ALA A 240 8.66 42.22 9.32
CA ALA A 240 7.53 42.90 8.68
C ALA A 240 7.22 42.34 7.29
N GLU A 241 8.17 41.68 6.64
CA GLU A 241 8.04 41.00 5.35
C GLU A 241 7.59 39.54 5.50
N GLY A 242 7.40 39.04 6.74
CA GLY A 242 6.96 37.66 7.02
C GLY A 242 8.10 36.63 7.02
N ARG A 243 9.36 37.05 7.00
CA ARG A 243 10.51 36.15 7.02
C ARG A 243 10.81 35.70 8.44
N LEU A 244 11.12 34.43 8.58
CA LEU A 244 11.46 33.81 9.87
C LEU A 244 12.78 34.40 10.42
N LYS A 245 12.76 34.86 11.67
CA LYS A 245 13.93 35.41 12.40
C LYS A 245 14.31 34.56 13.60
N GLY A 246 13.34 33.88 14.22
CA GLY A 246 13.61 33.07 15.39
C GLY A 246 12.43 32.23 15.80
N VAL A 247 12.63 31.49 16.88
CA VAL A 247 11.60 30.66 17.53
C VAL A 247 11.70 30.86 19.04
N PHE A 248 10.54 30.89 19.69
CA PHE A 248 10.38 30.85 21.14
C PHE A 248 9.53 29.65 21.51
N THR A 249 9.96 28.87 22.50
CA THR A 249 9.30 27.60 22.88
C THR A 249 8.91 27.56 24.35
N ASP A 250 8.05 26.59 24.72
CA ASP A 250 7.71 26.27 26.12
C ASP A 250 8.97 25.95 26.96
N GLY A 251 10.01 25.36 26.32
CA GLY A 251 11.28 25.08 26.96
C GLY A 251 12.03 26.37 27.31
N ASP A 252 11.98 27.35 26.43
CA ASP A 252 12.61 28.67 26.65
C ASP A 252 11.87 29.43 27.75
N LEU A 253 10.54 29.39 27.73
CA LEU A 253 9.72 29.99 28.79
C LEU A 253 10.06 29.41 30.16
N ARG A 254 10.18 28.07 30.27
CA ARG A 254 10.55 27.42 31.55
C ARG A 254 11.93 27.78 32.02
N ARG A 255 12.92 27.90 31.15
CA ARG A 255 14.26 28.36 31.49
C ARG A 255 14.23 29.80 31.97
N LEU A 256 13.48 30.67 31.27
CA LEU A 256 13.35 32.06 31.64
C LEU A 256 12.77 32.24 33.06
N PHE A 257 11.78 31.43 33.47
CA PHE A 257 11.23 31.42 34.84
C PHE A 257 12.24 30.98 35.89
N GLN A 258 13.26 30.24 35.54
CA GLN A 258 14.32 29.83 36.46
C GLN A 258 15.39 30.92 36.63
N GLU A 259 15.57 31.76 35.62
CA GLU A 259 16.66 32.74 35.53
C GLU A 259 16.24 34.15 35.98
N ARG A 260 14.94 34.49 35.94
CA ARG A 260 14.43 35.83 36.18
C ARG A 260 13.14 35.86 36.98
N ASP A 261 13.09 36.78 37.95
CA ASP A 261 11.90 37.03 38.80
C ASP A 261 10.84 37.92 38.10
N SER A 262 11.21 38.63 37.03
CA SER A 262 10.30 39.56 36.33
C SER A 262 10.54 39.55 34.83
N PHE A 263 9.45 39.64 34.10
CA PHE A 263 9.44 39.74 32.60
C PHE A 263 9.02 41.10 32.11
N ALA A 264 8.89 42.09 32.99
CA ALA A 264 8.48 43.44 32.63
C ALA A 264 9.48 44.08 31.66
N GLY A 265 8.96 44.60 30.54
CA GLY A 265 9.77 45.28 29.51
C GLY A 265 10.52 44.37 28.53
N LEU A 266 10.47 43.02 28.71
CA LEU A 266 11.09 42.09 27.78
C LEU A 266 10.27 41.98 26.49
N LYS A 267 10.98 41.84 25.37
CA LYS A 267 10.46 41.52 24.06
C LYS A 267 10.82 40.08 23.70
N VAL A 268 10.08 39.49 22.76
CA VAL A 268 10.34 38.13 22.30
C VAL A 268 11.74 38.00 21.68
N ASP A 269 12.23 39.04 21.05
CA ASP A 269 13.56 39.10 20.42
C ASP A 269 14.71 38.92 21.42
N ASP A 270 14.50 39.33 22.69
CA ASP A 270 15.52 39.25 23.76
C ASP A 270 15.81 37.82 24.18
N ILE A 271 14.89 36.87 23.82
CA ILE A 271 14.90 35.50 24.34
C ILE A 271 14.71 34.44 23.29
N MET A 272 14.36 34.78 22.04
CA MET A 272 14.17 33.81 20.96
C MET A 272 15.49 33.15 20.55
N HIS A 273 15.41 31.96 20.00
CA HIS A 273 16.53 31.35 19.28
C HIS A 273 16.54 31.81 17.83
N ALA A 274 17.65 32.42 17.39
CA ALA A 274 17.80 32.99 16.05
C ALA A 274 18.00 31.93 14.93
N SER A 275 18.21 30.67 15.26
CA SER A 275 18.44 29.58 14.29
C SER A 275 17.44 28.43 14.51
N PRO A 276 16.15 28.65 14.24
CA PRO A 276 15.13 27.60 14.40
C PRO A 276 15.36 26.47 13.42
N LYS A 277 14.93 25.25 13.82
CA LYS A 277 14.88 24.12 12.89
C LYS A 277 13.71 24.32 11.94
N THR A 278 13.98 24.23 10.65
CA THR A 278 13.01 24.46 9.58
C THR A 278 12.94 23.25 8.64
N ILE A 279 11.84 23.19 7.89
CA ILE A 279 11.62 22.20 6.82
C ILE A 279 10.82 22.85 5.68
N SER A 280 10.95 22.34 4.46
CA SER A 280 10.13 22.80 3.33
C SER A 280 8.79 22.05 3.29
N ALA A 281 7.75 22.67 2.74
CA ALA A 281 6.40 22.14 2.69
C ALA A 281 6.26 20.87 1.79
N ASP A 282 7.10 20.74 0.78
CA ASP A 282 7.14 19.62 -0.17
C ASP A 282 7.80 18.35 0.38
N ARG A 283 8.51 18.46 1.53
CA ARG A 283 9.16 17.30 2.16
C ARG A 283 8.12 16.34 2.73
N LEU A 284 8.51 15.05 2.83
CA LEU A 284 7.63 14.02 3.41
C LEU A 284 7.46 14.22 4.92
N ALA A 285 6.30 13.88 5.44
CA ALA A 285 6.04 13.91 6.88
C ALA A 285 7.01 12.99 7.67
N THR A 286 7.47 11.90 7.08
CA THR A 286 8.53 11.03 7.64
C THR A 286 9.89 11.72 7.74
N GLU A 287 10.19 12.66 6.86
CA GLU A 287 11.42 13.45 6.93
C GLU A 287 11.31 14.50 8.04
N ALA A 288 10.12 15.08 8.25
CA ALA A 288 9.87 15.95 9.40
C ALA A 288 10.08 15.20 10.71
N LEU A 289 9.59 13.96 10.83
CA LEU A 289 9.82 13.10 11.99
C LEU A 289 11.32 12.90 12.25
N LYS A 290 12.08 12.53 11.22
CA LYS A 290 13.55 12.35 11.32
C LYS A 290 14.25 13.65 11.74
N ALA A 291 13.84 14.79 11.18
CA ALA A 291 14.41 16.10 11.52
C ALA A 291 14.13 16.48 12.98
N MET A 292 12.92 16.21 13.50
CA MET A 292 12.57 16.41 14.91
C MET A 292 13.40 15.53 15.84
N GLN A 293 13.52 14.22 15.52
CA GLN A 293 14.28 13.26 16.31
C GLN A 293 15.78 13.59 16.35
N SER A 294 16.40 13.84 15.19
CA SER A 294 17.83 14.17 15.11
C SER A 294 18.15 15.54 15.68
N GLY A 295 17.21 16.48 15.58
CA GLY A 295 17.33 17.83 16.11
C GLY A 295 16.97 17.95 17.59
N HIS A 296 16.46 16.86 18.22
CA HIS A 296 15.93 16.86 19.60
C HIS A 296 14.92 17.99 19.84
N VAL A 297 14.03 18.21 18.85
CA VAL A 297 12.97 19.23 18.91
C VAL A 297 11.59 18.58 18.72
N ASN A 298 10.57 19.17 19.34
CA ASN A 298 9.19 18.68 19.27
C ASN A 298 8.36 19.34 18.15
N GLY A 299 8.96 20.29 17.42
CA GLY A 299 8.28 20.97 16.32
C GLY A 299 9.25 21.58 15.32
N LEU A 300 8.74 21.86 14.14
CA LEU A 300 9.46 22.48 13.04
C LEU A 300 8.65 23.64 12.47
N LEU A 301 9.34 24.67 12.04
CA LEU A 301 8.78 25.78 11.28
C LEU A 301 8.93 25.48 9.79
N VAL A 302 7.89 25.75 9.01
CA VAL A 302 7.87 25.48 7.57
C VAL A 302 8.13 26.78 6.83
N VAL A 303 9.16 26.79 6.00
CA VAL A 303 9.60 27.98 5.27
C VAL A 303 9.73 27.71 3.77
N GLU A 304 9.54 28.74 2.97
CA GLU A 304 9.92 28.76 1.56
C GLU A 304 11.44 29.02 1.41
N GLU A 305 11.96 28.83 0.19
CA GLU A 305 13.38 29.08 -0.14
C GLU A 305 13.85 30.51 0.16
N ASN A 306 12.94 31.49 0.06
CA ASN A 306 13.19 32.89 0.36
C ASN A 306 13.17 33.20 1.87
N GLY A 307 12.94 32.21 2.74
CA GLY A 307 12.86 32.36 4.19
C GLY A 307 11.49 32.81 4.73
N MET A 308 10.48 32.92 3.88
CA MET A 308 9.11 33.23 4.31
C MET A 308 8.52 32.07 5.15
N LEU A 309 7.94 32.40 6.29
CA LEU A 309 7.23 31.46 7.14
C LEU A 309 5.84 31.15 6.54
N ILE A 310 5.58 29.88 6.25
CA ILE A 310 4.33 29.44 5.63
C ILE A 310 3.58 28.40 6.47
N GLY A 311 4.21 27.84 7.51
CA GLY A 311 3.57 26.83 8.34
C GLY A 311 4.39 26.46 9.57
N ALA A 312 3.78 25.61 10.40
CA ALA A 312 4.41 25.00 11.55
C ALA A 312 3.77 23.64 11.82
N LEU A 313 4.52 22.68 12.34
CA LEU A 313 4.00 21.39 12.78
C LEU A 313 4.77 20.87 13.99
N ASN A 314 4.11 20.04 14.79
CA ASN A 314 4.73 19.41 15.94
C ASN A 314 4.63 17.89 15.91
N MET A 315 5.18 17.21 16.92
CA MET A 315 5.15 15.74 17.03
C MET A 315 3.71 15.18 17.12
N HIS A 316 2.78 15.94 17.73
CA HIS A 316 1.38 15.53 17.85
C HIS A 316 0.70 15.46 16.48
N ASP A 317 1.01 16.38 15.57
CA ASP A 317 0.46 16.38 14.21
C ASP A 317 0.90 15.12 13.45
N LEU A 318 2.15 14.70 13.62
CA LEU A 318 2.67 13.45 13.04
C LEU A 318 2.01 12.19 13.63
N LEU A 319 1.70 12.21 14.93
CA LEU A 319 0.94 11.14 15.60
C LEU A 319 -0.49 11.05 15.07
N MET A 320 -1.19 12.20 14.98
CA MET A 320 -2.56 12.25 14.45
C MET A 320 -2.62 11.82 12.98
N ALA A 321 -1.58 12.12 12.20
CA ALA A 321 -1.42 11.67 10.82
C ALA A 321 -1.04 10.18 10.69
N ARG A 322 -0.77 9.49 11.81
CA ARG A 322 -0.31 8.08 11.88
C ARG A 322 1.02 7.84 11.14
N ILE A 323 1.94 8.78 11.26
CA ILE A 323 3.30 8.68 10.72
C ILE A 323 4.22 7.99 11.73
N VAL A 324 3.91 8.13 13.00
CA VAL A 324 4.61 7.50 14.13
C VAL A 324 3.87 6.25 14.57
#